data_eb838240c966202c1c2261f1a9f0680c
#
_entry.id   eb838240c966202c1c2261f1a9f0680c
#
_cell.length_a   1.000
_cell.length_b   1.000
_cell.length_c   1.000
_cell.angle_alpha   90.00
_cell.angle_beta   90.00
_cell.angle_gamma   90.00
#
_symmetry.space_group_name_H-M   'P 1'
#
loop_
_entity.id
_entity.type
_entity.pdbx_description
1 polymer ?
#
loop_
_entity_poly.entity_id
_entity_poly.type
_entity_poly.pdbx_seq_one_letter_code
_entity_poly.pdbx_strand_id
1 'polypeptide(L)'
;MALALNVFQTVTAVVSTSPTTVYTAPVGYTGVVLLAQVANIGASSYDVSLSHQRSVVGVAVTTEMLKQYPISANDTANLLAGKLVLESGDKLVLSGSNASNLKFIGSILETLN
;
A
#
# COMPACT_ATOMS: atom_id res chain seq x y z
N MET A 1 -25.28 -1.09 -16.96
CA MET A 1 -24.87 -0.50 -15.69
C MET A 1 -23.81 0.55 -15.94
N ALA A 2 -23.97 1.74 -15.38
CA ALA A 2 -22.98 2.80 -15.51
C ALA A 2 -21.83 2.56 -14.53
N LEU A 3 -20.60 2.81 -15.00
CA LEU A 3 -19.44 2.76 -14.13
C LEU A 3 -19.31 4.08 -13.36
N ALA A 4 -18.92 4.00 -12.10
CA ALA A 4 -18.65 5.20 -11.33
C ALA A 4 -17.40 5.89 -11.87
N LEU A 5 -17.48 7.23 -12.06
CA LEU A 5 -16.32 8.00 -12.52
C LEU A 5 -15.23 8.10 -11.46
N ASN A 6 -15.63 8.30 -10.21
CA ASN A 6 -14.73 8.39 -9.08
C ASN A 6 -15.25 7.53 -7.94
N VAL A 7 -14.36 6.79 -7.31
CA VAL A 7 -14.69 5.93 -6.17
C VAL A 7 -13.63 6.17 -5.10
N PHE A 8 -14.07 6.47 -3.88
CA PHE A 8 -13.18 6.54 -2.73
C PHE A 8 -13.20 5.21 -2.00
N GLN A 9 -12.02 4.68 -1.71
CA GLN A 9 -11.88 3.41 -1.01
C GLN A 9 -10.94 3.52 0.18
N THR A 10 -11.28 2.78 1.24
CA THR A 10 -10.40 2.58 2.39
C THR A 10 -9.96 1.12 2.37
N VAL A 11 -8.66 0.91 2.35
CA VAL A 11 -8.05 -0.44 2.33
C VAL A 11 -7.36 -0.67 3.66
N THR A 12 -7.67 -1.79 4.30
CA THR A 12 -7.05 -2.17 5.58
C THR A 12 -6.42 -3.56 5.44
N ALA A 13 -5.32 -3.77 6.13
CA ALA A 13 -4.65 -5.06 6.15
C ALA A 13 -3.79 -5.22 7.40
N VAL A 14 -3.63 -6.45 7.84
CA VAL A 14 -2.58 -6.80 8.81
C VAL A 14 -1.34 -7.09 7.97
N VAL A 15 -0.23 -6.43 8.29
CA VAL A 15 1.01 -6.57 7.52
C VAL A 15 1.55 -7.99 7.70
N SER A 16 1.87 -8.64 6.59
CA SER A 16 2.48 -9.98 6.60
C SER A 16 4.00 -9.88 6.62
N THR A 17 4.66 -10.94 7.09
CA THR A 17 6.12 -11.04 7.03
C THR A 17 6.63 -11.37 5.63
N SER A 18 5.75 -11.81 4.74
CA SER A 18 6.08 -12.01 3.33
C SER A 18 5.50 -10.88 2.49
N PRO A 19 6.18 -10.45 1.42
CA PRO A 19 5.62 -9.41 0.54
C PRO A 19 4.23 -9.82 0.04
N THR A 20 3.25 -8.96 0.29
CA THR A 20 1.84 -9.23 -0.03
C THR A 20 1.24 -8.01 -0.70
N THR A 21 0.52 -8.22 -1.80
CA THR A 21 -0.23 -7.16 -2.45
C THR A 21 -1.39 -6.73 -1.57
N VAL A 22 -1.42 -5.47 -1.16
CA VAL A 22 -2.51 -4.93 -0.34
C VAL A 22 -3.52 -4.14 -1.17
N TYR A 23 -3.14 -3.71 -2.36
CA TYR A 23 -4.03 -3.01 -3.28
C TYR A 23 -3.56 -3.16 -4.72
N THR A 24 -4.50 -3.34 -5.63
CA THR A 24 -4.27 -3.33 -7.07
C THR A 24 -5.23 -2.33 -7.71
N ALA A 25 -4.70 -1.39 -8.51
CA ALA A 25 -5.56 -0.45 -9.23
C ALA A 25 -6.38 -1.22 -10.27
N PRO A 26 -7.73 -1.08 -10.25
CA PRO A 26 -8.58 -1.84 -11.16
C PRO A 26 -8.30 -1.52 -12.62
N VAL A 27 -8.56 -2.49 -13.49
CA VAL A 27 -8.46 -2.28 -14.94
C VAL A 27 -9.44 -1.18 -15.35
N GLY A 28 -8.96 -0.21 -16.12
CA GLY A 28 -9.76 0.92 -16.56
C GLY A 28 -9.80 2.08 -15.59
N TYR A 29 -9.13 1.98 -14.44
CA TYR A 29 -9.07 3.03 -13.43
C TYR A 29 -7.62 3.42 -13.13
N THR A 30 -7.47 4.67 -12.72
CA THR A 30 -6.24 5.16 -12.08
C THR A 30 -6.52 5.26 -10.59
N GLY A 31 -5.64 4.72 -9.77
CA GLY A 31 -5.73 4.83 -8.32
C GLY A 31 -4.79 5.92 -7.81
N VAL A 32 -5.33 6.87 -7.05
CA VAL A 32 -4.51 7.89 -6.39
C VAL A 32 -4.49 7.56 -4.91
N VAL A 33 -3.33 7.19 -4.39
CA VAL A 33 -3.16 6.88 -2.97
C VAL A 33 -3.03 8.20 -2.22
N LEU A 34 -4.03 8.52 -1.42
CA LEU A 34 -4.09 9.77 -0.66
C LEU A 34 -3.43 9.63 0.70
N LEU A 35 -3.45 8.42 1.26
CA LEU A 35 -2.90 8.10 2.57
C LEU A 35 -2.42 6.66 2.57
N ALA A 36 -1.29 6.40 3.18
CA ALA A 36 -0.81 5.05 3.49
C ALA A 36 -0.08 5.10 4.81
N GLN A 37 -0.64 4.44 5.82
CA GLN A 37 -0.11 4.44 7.18
C GLN A 37 -0.01 3.03 7.71
N VAL A 38 1.00 2.79 8.56
CA VAL A 38 1.10 1.56 9.35
C VAL A 38 1.25 1.94 10.81
N ALA A 39 0.39 1.38 11.65
CA ALA A 39 0.46 1.52 13.09
C ALA A 39 1.11 0.28 13.69
N ASN A 40 2.09 0.49 14.56
CA ASN A 40 2.68 -0.58 15.37
C ASN A 40 1.99 -0.59 16.73
N ILE A 41 1.12 -1.57 16.95
CA ILE A 41 0.38 -1.71 18.19
C ILE A 41 1.07 -2.66 19.18
N GLY A 42 2.27 -3.09 18.86
CA GLY A 42 3.05 -4.01 19.71
C GLY A 42 3.93 -3.28 20.71
N ALA A 43 4.60 -4.07 21.55
CA ALA A 43 5.46 -3.58 22.61
C ALA A 43 6.91 -3.41 22.19
N SER A 44 7.25 -3.75 20.96
CA SER A 44 8.61 -3.65 20.42
C SER A 44 8.61 -2.86 19.12
N SER A 45 9.77 -2.36 18.73
CA SER A 45 9.93 -1.72 17.42
C SER A 45 9.93 -2.80 16.33
N TYR A 46 9.18 -2.55 15.25
CA TYR A 46 9.15 -3.42 14.07
C TYR A 46 9.36 -2.56 12.84
N ASP A 47 9.80 -3.18 11.75
CA ASP A 47 10.00 -2.45 10.51
C ASP A 47 8.97 -2.85 9.45
N VAL A 48 8.79 -1.97 8.46
CA VAL A 48 7.86 -2.17 7.36
C VAL A 48 8.55 -1.81 6.04
N SER A 49 8.23 -2.54 4.99
CA SER A 49 8.70 -2.28 3.63
C SER A 49 7.51 -2.11 2.70
N LEU A 50 7.57 -1.10 1.84
CA LEU A 50 6.52 -0.82 0.86
C LEU A 50 7.16 -0.72 -0.52
N SER A 51 6.55 -1.39 -1.49
CA SER A 51 7.00 -1.37 -2.88
C SER A 51 5.83 -1.10 -3.82
N HIS A 52 6.15 -0.46 -4.94
CA HIS A 52 5.27 -0.33 -6.10
C HIS A 52 5.63 -1.45 -7.09
N GLN A 53 4.64 -2.14 -7.62
CA GLN A 53 4.88 -3.17 -8.62
C GLN A 53 3.97 -2.97 -9.82
N ARG A 54 4.56 -3.09 -11.02
CA ARG A 54 3.80 -3.08 -12.26
C ARG A 54 4.36 -4.13 -13.21
N SER A 55 3.54 -4.51 -14.19
CA SER A 55 3.95 -5.43 -15.24
C SER A 55 4.38 -4.63 -16.48
N VAL A 56 5.58 -4.86 -16.94
CA VAL A 56 6.10 -4.26 -18.18
C VAL A 56 6.43 -5.40 -19.14
N VAL A 57 5.66 -5.50 -20.22
CA VAL A 57 5.80 -6.56 -21.25
C VAL A 57 5.79 -7.95 -20.58
N GLY A 58 4.83 -8.16 -19.65
CA GLY A 58 4.69 -9.43 -18.96
C GLY A 58 5.69 -9.70 -17.83
N VAL A 59 6.58 -8.75 -17.55
CA VAL A 59 7.60 -8.90 -16.50
C VAL A 59 7.25 -7.96 -15.34
N ALA A 60 7.21 -8.50 -14.12
CA ALA A 60 6.97 -7.70 -12.93
C ALA A 60 8.18 -6.82 -12.65
N VAL A 61 7.93 -5.51 -12.50
CA VAL A 61 8.93 -4.53 -12.11
C VAL A 61 8.55 -3.99 -10.75
N THR A 62 9.42 -4.20 -9.76
CA THR A 62 9.19 -3.78 -8.38
C THR A 62 10.09 -2.60 -8.05
N THR A 63 9.49 -1.51 -7.57
CA THR A 63 10.21 -0.34 -7.09
C THR A 63 10.05 -0.24 -5.59
N GLU A 64 11.13 -0.45 -4.87
CA GLU A 64 11.13 -0.31 -3.41
C GLU A 64 11.01 1.16 -3.03
N MET A 65 10.02 1.50 -2.22
CA MET A 65 9.77 2.87 -1.78
C MET A 65 10.21 3.08 -0.35
N LEU A 66 10.00 2.09 0.51
CA LEU A 66 10.53 2.02 1.87
C LEU A 66 11.07 0.63 2.09
N LYS A 67 12.25 0.54 2.66
CA LYS A 67 12.85 -0.76 2.98
C LYS A 67 13.21 -0.79 4.45
N GLN A 68 12.57 -1.70 5.19
CA GLN A 68 12.83 -1.92 6.62
C GLN A 68 12.78 -0.62 7.43
N TYR A 69 11.72 0.17 7.18
CA TYR A 69 11.52 1.43 7.89
C TYR A 69 11.04 1.14 9.32
N PRO A 70 11.78 1.57 10.34
CA PRO A 70 11.44 1.22 11.72
C PRO A 70 10.27 2.05 12.24
N ILE A 71 9.34 1.38 12.91
CA ILE A 71 8.21 2.02 13.61
C ILE A 71 8.32 1.63 15.08
N SER A 72 8.48 2.62 15.93
CA SER A 72 8.57 2.40 17.37
C SER A 72 7.29 1.80 17.93
N ALA A 73 7.40 1.13 19.07
CA ALA A 73 6.22 0.58 19.74
C ALA A 73 5.17 1.67 19.97
N ASN A 74 3.91 1.33 19.72
CA ASN A 74 2.75 2.21 19.89
C ASN A 74 2.78 3.49 19.04
N ASP A 75 3.51 3.46 17.92
CA ASP A 75 3.64 4.60 17.01
C ASP A 75 3.03 4.28 15.65
N THR A 76 2.82 5.32 14.86
CA THR A 76 2.27 5.20 13.50
C THR A 76 3.20 5.93 12.54
N ALA A 77 3.45 5.33 11.38
CA ALA A 77 4.26 5.93 10.34
C ALA A 77 3.44 6.17 9.08
N ASN A 78 3.61 7.34 8.48
CA ASN A 78 3.15 7.61 7.13
C ASN A 78 4.16 7.03 6.15
N LEU A 79 3.70 6.16 5.25
CA LEU A 79 4.59 5.49 4.31
C LEU A 79 4.85 6.31 3.05
N LEU A 80 4.06 7.35 2.82
CA LEU A 80 4.19 8.21 1.64
C LEU A 80 4.37 9.65 2.07
N ALA A 81 5.32 10.33 1.43
CA ALA A 81 5.53 11.77 1.66
C ALA A 81 4.53 12.64 0.90
N GLY A 82 3.79 12.08 -0.02
CA GLY A 82 2.79 12.75 -0.83
C GLY A 82 1.85 11.74 -1.44
N LYS A 83 1.14 12.14 -2.50
CA LYS A 83 0.23 11.25 -3.20
C LYS A 83 1.00 10.37 -4.19
N LEU A 84 0.54 9.14 -4.35
CA LEU A 84 1.10 8.19 -5.32
C LEU A 84 0.03 7.83 -6.33
N VAL A 85 0.35 7.96 -7.61
CA VAL A 85 -0.55 7.58 -8.68
C VAL A 85 -0.24 6.14 -9.11
N LEU A 86 -1.26 5.29 -9.07
CA LEU A 86 -1.18 3.91 -9.57
C LEU A 86 -1.92 3.84 -10.88
N GLU A 87 -1.22 3.46 -11.93
CA GLU A 87 -1.85 3.21 -13.22
C GLU A 87 -2.59 1.88 -13.19
N SER A 88 -3.49 1.68 -14.13
CA SER A 88 -4.30 0.46 -14.21
C SER A 88 -3.44 -0.79 -14.06
N GLY A 89 -3.75 -1.64 -13.11
CA GLY A 89 -3.02 -2.87 -12.84
C GLY A 89 -1.83 -2.75 -11.90
N ASP A 90 -1.40 -1.53 -11.55
CA ASP A 90 -0.30 -1.34 -10.62
C ASP A 90 -0.69 -1.79 -9.20
N LYS A 91 0.29 -2.23 -8.44
CA LYS A 91 0.08 -2.82 -7.12
C LYS A 91 0.91 -2.12 -6.05
N LEU A 92 0.36 -2.09 -4.84
CA LEU A 92 1.10 -1.81 -3.62
C LEU A 92 1.43 -3.12 -2.94
N VAL A 93 2.69 -3.35 -2.66
CA VAL A 93 3.19 -4.57 -2.02
C VAL A 93 3.81 -4.19 -0.68
N LEU A 94 3.39 -4.87 0.37
CA LEU A 94 3.73 -4.52 1.75
C LEU A 94 4.25 -5.74 2.49
N SER A 95 5.25 -5.54 3.33
CA SER A 95 5.75 -6.56 4.25
C SER A 95 6.31 -5.92 5.51
N GLY A 96 6.48 -6.71 6.56
CA GLY A 96 7.03 -6.21 7.81
C GLY A 96 7.72 -7.30 8.61
N SER A 97 8.35 -6.90 9.70
CA SER A 97 9.09 -7.83 10.55
C SER A 97 8.22 -8.54 11.59
N ASN A 98 6.92 -8.25 11.62
CA ASN A 98 5.99 -8.87 12.57
C ASN A 98 4.66 -9.12 11.88
N ALA A 99 4.05 -10.28 12.12
CA ALA A 99 2.86 -10.73 11.41
C ALA A 99 1.53 -10.36 12.09
N SER A 100 1.54 -9.71 13.25
CA SER A 100 0.30 -9.46 14.00
C SER A 100 0.14 -8.05 14.54
N ASN A 101 1.21 -7.29 14.70
CA ASN A 101 1.17 -6.00 15.39
C ASN A 101 1.27 -4.79 14.45
N LEU A 102 1.45 -5.00 13.16
CA LEU A 102 1.53 -3.93 12.19
C LEU A 102 0.22 -3.86 11.41
N LYS A 103 -0.47 -2.73 11.53
CA LYS A 103 -1.80 -2.53 10.94
C LYS A 103 -1.72 -1.45 9.87
N PHE A 104 -2.09 -1.81 8.64
CA PHE A 104 -2.08 -0.91 7.50
C PHE A 104 -3.46 -0.33 7.24
N ILE A 105 -3.50 0.96 6.93
CA ILE A 105 -4.68 1.61 6.37
C ILE A 105 -4.26 2.53 5.22
N GLY A 106 -5.00 2.48 4.12
CA GLY A 106 -4.79 3.34 2.98
C GLY A 106 -6.10 3.93 2.51
N SER A 107 -6.05 5.18 2.03
CA SER A 107 -7.19 5.85 1.41
C SER A 107 -6.85 6.08 -0.05
N ILE A 108 -7.71 5.64 -0.94
CA ILE A 108 -7.45 5.64 -2.37
C ILE A 108 -8.63 6.22 -3.11
N LEU A 109 -8.37 7.15 -4.02
CA LEU A 109 -9.35 7.64 -4.99
C LEU A 109 -9.12 6.92 -6.30
N GLU A 110 -10.14 6.19 -6.76
CA GLU A 110 -10.11 5.55 -8.08
C GLU A 110 -10.89 6.42 -9.05
N THR A 111 -10.25 6.78 -10.15
CA THR A 111 -10.88 7.58 -11.20
C THR A 111 -10.89 6.80 -12.51
N LEU A 112 -12.01 6.85 -13.22
CA LEU A 112 -12.17 6.14 -14.49
C LEU A 112 -11.29 6.78 -15.56
N ASN A 113 -10.53 5.93 -16.24
CA ASN A 113 -9.67 6.38 -17.34
C ASN A 113 -10.49 6.78 -18.57
#